data_87702acc07b9b2e305dad5cf7cb0aa93
#
_entry.id   87702acc07b9b2e305dad5cf7cb0aa93
#
_cell.length_a   1.000
_cell.length_b   1.000
_cell.length_c   1.000
_cell.angle_alpha   90.00
_cell.angle_beta   90.00
_cell.angle_gamma   90.00
#
_symmetry.space_group_name_H-M   'P 1'
#
loop_
_entity.id
_entity.type
_entity.pdbx_description
1 polymer ?
#
loop_
_entity_poly.entity_id
_entity_poly.type
_entity_poly.pdbx_seq_one_letter_code
_entity_poly.pdbx_strand_id
1 'polypeptide(L)'
;MPFFEIHDSRYMIYWLALSEKNYKGYLDGLAKEEQERQALEARTVDKVQSGEQQPETDHKMETDQSYTGNTNDVFWRDARDGHYFSYLMQTGGNTDLSLRLMFWGVGEWKTHEFDIFIDDQLLTSINNTGKYRISQFKYETFDIPTDMLQGKTQVRVKFVAKPHKQIGEIYGVRLVKPAT
;
A
#
# COMPACT_ATOMS: atom_id res chain seq x y z
N MET A 1 40.15 -1.05 25.11
CA MET A 1 39.10 -1.98 25.58
C MET A 1 38.69 -2.83 24.41
N PRO A 2 38.84 -4.16 24.46
CA PRO A 2 38.31 -5.00 23.40
C PRO A 2 36.79 -4.93 23.46
N PHE A 3 36.19 -4.53 22.38
CA PHE A 3 34.77 -4.63 22.15
C PHE A 3 34.42 -6.11 22.07
N PHE A 4 33.70 -6.58 23.07
CA PHE A 4 32.89 -7.79 23.09
C PHE A 4 33.60 -9.13 23.05
N GLU A 5 33.58 -9.81 24.13
CA GLU A 5 33.34 -11.23 24.17
C GLU A 5 31.94 -11.47 23.59
N ILE A 6 31.86 -11.65 22.28
CA ILE A 6 30.67 -12.15 21.64
C ILE A 6 30.74 -13.65 21.84
N HIS A 7 30.10 -14.10 22.91
CA HIS A 7 30.01 -15.49 23.30
C HIS A 7 29.67 -16.39 22.12
N ASP A 8 30.45 -17.42 21.86
CA ASP A 8 30.24 -18.65 21.09
C ASP A 8 29.17 -18.66 19.97
N SER A 9 28.66 -17.51 19.58
CA SER A 9 27.70 -17.35 18.48
C SER A 9 28.45 -17.23 17.18
N ARG A 10 28.32 -18.22 16.31
CA ARG A 10 28.81 -18.14 14.93
C ARG A 10 27.91 -17.17 14.17
N TYR A 11 28.40 -15.97 13.87
CA TYR A 11 27.76 -15.06 12.94
C TYR A 11 28.10 -15.51 11.52
N MET A 12 27.11 -16.03 10.79
CA MET A 12 27.26 -16.25 9.37
C MET A 12 26.88 -14.96 8.64
N ILE A 13 27.87 -14.32 8.04
CA ILE A 13 27.64 -13.18 7.13
C ILE A 13 27.51 -13.77 5.74
N TYR A 14 26.30 -13.68 5.18
CA TYR A 14 26.05 -14.06 3.80
C TYR A 14 26.35 -12.88 2.89
N TRP A 15 27.40 -13.00 2.09
CA TRP A 15 27.70 -12.03 1.03
C TRP A 15 27.09 -12.53 -0.27
N LEU A 16 26.34 -11.65 -0.96
CA LEU A 16 25.89 -11.95 -2.31
C LEU A 16 27.12 -11.85 -3.24
N ALA A 17 27.67 -13.00 -3.63
CA ALA A 17 28.78 -13.05 -4.58
C ALA A 17 28.22 -12.95 -6.01
N LEU A 18 28.46 -11.84 -6.69
CA LEU A 18 28.08 -11.60 -8.06
C LEU A 18 29.34 -11.55 -8.94
N SER A 19 29.25 -12.02 -10.20
CA SER A 19 30.26 -11.70 -11.20
C SER A 19 30.25 -10.20 -11.48
N GLU A 20 31.37 -9.64 -11.95
CA GLU A 20 31.48 -8.21 -12.25
C GLU A 20 30.35 -7.71 -13.18
N LYS A 21 30.00 -8.50 -14.20
CA LYS A 21 28.90 -8.20 -15.11
C LYS A 21 27.55 -8.18 -14.39
N ASN A 22 27.29 -9.15 -13.53
CA ASN A 22 26.03 -9.24 -12.78
C ASN A 22 25.95 -8.16 -11.69
N TYR A 23 27.10 -7.79 -11.10
CA TYR A 23 27.17 -6.73 -10.10
C TYR A 23 26.77 -5.36 -10.67
N LYS A 24 27.26 -5.04 -11.88
CA LYS A 24 26.83 -3.80 -12.54
C LYS A 24 25.32 -3.78 -12.78
N GLY A 25 24.75 -4.84 -13.35
CA GLY A 25 23.30 -4.96 -13.55
C GLY A 25 22.51 -4.87 -12.26
N TYR A 26 23.02 -5.42 -11.17
CA TYR A 26 22.43 -5.30 -9.83
C TYR A 26 22.42 -3.85 -9.32
N LEU A 27 23.56 -3.13 -9.46
CA LEU A 27 23.63 -1.72 -9.07
C LEU A 27 22.71 -0.83 -9.92
N ASP A 28 22.66 -1.06 -11.23
CA ASP A 28 21.75 -0.33 -12.13
C ASP A 28 20.29 -0.57 -11.76
N GLY A 29 19.95 -1.82 -11.35
CA GLY A 29 18.63 -2.16 -10.83
C GLY A 29 18.28 -1.41 -9.55
N LEU A 30 19.18 -1.39 -8.57
CA LEU A 30 18.99 -0.64 -7.31
C LEU A 30 18.85 0.86 -7.56
N ALA A 31 19.68 1.42 -8.45
CA ALA A 31 19.60 2.85 -8.80
C ALA A 31 18.25 3.20 -9.46
N LYS A 32 17.74 2.33 -10.32
CA LYS A 32 16.43 2.50 -10.96
C LYS A 32 15.29 2.41 -9.93
N GLU A 33 15.30 1.41 -9.06
CA GLU A 33 14.30 1.27 -7.98
C GLU A 33 14.29 2.50 -7.06
N GLU A 34 15.46 3.02 -6.71
CA GLU A 34 15.59 4.22 -5.90
C GLU A 34 15.04 5.46 -6.62
N GLN A 35 15.32 5.62 -7.92
CA GLN A 35 14.76 6.69 -8.72
C GLN A 35 13.23 6.62 -8.81
N GLU A 36 12.68 5.43 -9.05
CA GLU A 36 11.23 5.21 -9.08
C GLU A 36 10.58 5.51 -7.72
N ARG A 37 11.23 5.12 -6.63
CA ARG A 37 10.79 5.43 -5.26
C ARG A 37 10.77 6.93 -5.01
N GLN A 38 11.84 7.64 -5.36
CA GLN A 38 11.94 9.09 -5.20
C GLN A 38 10.93 9.83 -6.08
N ALA A 39 10.73 9.40 -7.32
CA ALA A 39 9.73 9.97 -8.22
C ALA A 39 8.30 9.75 -7.68
N LEU A 40 8.01 8.59 -7.08
CA LEU A 40 6.74 8.34 -6.43
C LEU A 40 6.55 9.23 -5.19
N GLU A 41 7.56 9.34 -4.33
CA GLU A 41 7.48 10.22 -3.14
C GLU A 41 7.27 11.69 -3.53
N ALA A 42 7.97 12.18 -4.55
CA ALA A 42 7.85 13.57 -5.01
C ALA A 42 6.43 13.94 -5.49
N ARG A 43 5.68 12.98 -6.04
CA ARG A 43 4.30 13.19 -6.48
C ARG A 43 3.25 12.72 -5.48
N THR A 44 3.65 12.10 -4.36
CA THR A 44 2.73 11.71 -3.30
C THR A 44 2.26 12.93 -2.53
N VAL A 45 0.96 13.14 -2.47
CA VAL A 45 0.33 14.24 -1.71
C VAL A 45 0.07 13.80 -0.29
N ASP A 46 -0.39 12.55 -0.12
CA ASP A 46 -0.66 11.95 1.18
C ASP A 46 -0.52 10.44 1.14
N LYS A 47 -0.19 9.81 2.27
CA LYS A 47 -0.02 8.37 2.37
C LYS A 47 -0.33 7.82 3.74
N VAL A 48 -0.94 6.63 3.78
CA VAL A 48 -1.20 5.85 5.00
C VAL A 48 -0.56 4.48 4.86
N GLN A 49 0.23 4.08 5.87
CA GLN A 49 0.61 2.70 6.07
C GLN A 49 -0.51 2.01 6.84
N SER A 50 -1.27 1.15 6.15
CA SER A 50 -2.41 0.45 6.76
C SER A 50 -1.93 -0.51 7.85
N GLY A 51 -2.70 -0.61 8.95
CA GLY A 51 -2.39 -1.48 10.08
C GLY A 51 -1.35 -0.92 11.07
N GLU A 52 -0.72 0.20 10.80
CA GLU A 52 0.14 0.90 11.74
C GLU A 52 -0.64 1.94 12.55
N GLN A 53 -0.53 1.88 13.88
CA GLN A 53 -1.36 2.69 14.78
C GLN A 53 -1.23 4.18 14.53
N GLN A 54 -0.01 4.72 14.43
CA GLN A 54 0.19 6.17 14.32
C GLN A 54 -0.30 6.72 12.97
N PRO A 55 0.07 6.16 11.80
CA PRO A 55 -0.46 6.62 10.52
C PRO A 55 -1.99 6.56 10.44
N GLU A 56 -2.61 5.52 10.96
CA GLU A 56 -4.07 5.38 10.97
C GLU A 56 -4.76 6.38 11.88
N THR A 57 -4.17 6.69 13.05
CA THR A 57 -4.67 7.71 13.98
C THR A 57 -4.59 9.09 13.35
N ASP A 58 -3.47 9.43 12.72
CA ASP A 58 -3.27 10.72 12.05
C ASP A 58 -4.28 10.94 10.91
N HIS A 59 -4.67 9.87 10.23
CA HIS A 59 -5.68 9.88 9.16
C HIS A 59 -7.10 9.59 9.64
N LYS A 60 -7.36 9.69 10.95
CA LYS A 60 -8.69 9.51 11.54
C LYS A 60 -9.40 8.28 11.00
N MET A 61 -8.72 7.13 11.09
CA MET A 61 -9.23 5.84 10.65
C MET A 61 -10.57 5.54 11.32
N GLU A 62 -11.55 5.13 10.52
CA GLU A 62 -12.87 4.67 10.97
C GLU A 62 -13.13 3.27 10.42
N THR A 63 -13.76 2.44 11.22
CA THR A 63 -14.16 1.09 10.86
C THR A 63 -15.33 0.64 11.72
N ASP A 64 -16.18 -0.21 11.18
CA ASP A 64 -17.16 -0.96 11.96
C ASP A 64 -16.57 -2.30 12.43
N GLN A 65 -15.83 -2.98 11.52
CA GLN A 65 -15.09 -4.20 11.86
C GLN A 65 -13.98 -4.42 10.83
N SER A 66 -12.73 -4.46 11.31
CA SER A 66 -11.57 -4.73 10.45
C SER A 66 -10.49 -5.49 11.21
N TYR A 67 -9.55 -6.04 10.47
CA TYR A 67 -8.47 -6.87 10.95
C TYR A 67 -7.14 -6.29 10.51
N THR A 68 -6.10 -6.46 11.31
CA THR A 68 -4.73 -6.07 10.99
C THR A 68 -3.79 -7.26 11.15
N GLY A 69 -2.68 -7.20 10.47
CA GLY A 69 -1.59 -8.15 10.59
C GLY A 69 -0.36 -7.65 9.85
N ASN A 70 0.62 -8.49 9.67
CA ASN A 70 1.80 -8.18 8.87
C ASN A 70 2.18 -9.35 7.95
N THR A 71 2.88 -9.01 6.87
CA THR A 71 3.51 -9.97 5.97
C THR A 71 4.84 -9.36 5.54
N ASN A 72 5.95 -10.10 5.71
CA ASN A 72 7.30 -9.61 5.43
C ASN A 72 7.59 -8.25 6.12
N ASP A 73 7.23 -8.13 7.40
CA ASP A 73 7.41 -6.94 8.23
C ASP A 73 6.65 -5.69 7.76
N VAL A 74 5.72 -5.83 6.81
CA VAL A 74 4.84 -4.75 6.35
C VAL A 74 3.43 -5.00 6.88
N PHE A 75 2.88 -4.03 7.58
CA PHE A 75 1.53 -4.10 8.15
C PHE A 75 0.45 -3.92 7.08
N TRP A 76 -0.72 -4.47 7.34
CA TRP A 76 -1.90 -4.38 6.49
C TRP A 76 -3.19 -4.29 7.28
N ARG A 77 -4.27 -3.86 6.60
CA ARG A 77 -5.65 -3.90 7.08
C ARG A 77 -6.55 -4.58 6.07
N ASP A 78 -7.52 -5.34 6.60
CA ASP A 78 -8.58 -6.04 5.85
C ASP A 78 -9.93 -5.85 6.53
N ALA A 79 -11.01 -5.84 5.76
CA ALA A 79 -12.38 -5.98 6.25
C ALA A 79 -13.11 -7.02 5.39
N ARG A 80 -14.18 -7.61 5.95
CA ARG A 80 -14.86 -8.76 5.36
C ARG A 80 -16.37 -8.62 5.49
N ASP A 81 -17.10 -9.33 4.64
CA ASP A 81 -18.54 -9.57 4.76
C ASP A 81 -19.38 -8.28 4.93
N GLY A 82 -19.16 -7.30 4.09
CA GLY A 82 -19.86 -6.01 4.10
C GLY A 82 -19.30 -4.98 5.06
N HIS A 83 -18.34 -5.34 5.89
CA HIS A 83 -17.64 -4.41 6.78
C HIS A 83 -16.67 -3.52 6.05
N TYR A 84 -16.22 -2.44 6.70
CA TYR A 84 -15.39 -1.42 6.08
C TYR A 84 -14.28 -0.91 6.99
N PHE A 85 -13.34 -0.21 6.37
CA PHE A 85 -12.45 0.76 7.01
C PHE A 85 -12.22 1.96 6.09
N SER A 86 -11.83 3.10 6.65
CA SER A 86 -11.63 4.34 5.89
C SER A 86 -10.55 5.22 6.51
N TYR A 87 -9.98 6.10 5.68
CA TYR A 87 -8.98 7.09 6.06
C TYR A 87 -9.37 8.48 5.58
N LEU A 88 -9.16 9.50 6.39
CA LEU A 88 -9.28 10.89 5.98
C LEU A 88 -7.95 11.35 5.39
N MET A 89 -7.89 11.51 4.09
CA MET A 89 -6.66 11.81 3.35
C MET A 89 -6.62 13.26 2.87
N GLN A 90 -5.42 13.86 2.89
CA GLN A 90 -5.17 15.23 2.44
C GLN A 90 -5.08 15.27 0.91
N THR A 91 -5.85 16.13 0.26
CA THR A 91 -5.71 16.40 -1.18
C THR A 91 -4.79 17.60 -1.42
N GLY A 92 -4.57 18.43 -0.39
CA GLY A 92 -3.83 19.68 -0.52
C GLY A 92 -4.46 20.65 -1.54
N GLY A 93 -5.78 20.54 -1.81
CA GLY A 93 -6.47 21.31 -2.82
C GLY A 93 -6.20 20.89 -4.26
N ASN A 94 -5.49 19.78 -4.49
CA ASN A 94 -5.29 19.24 -5.83
C ASN A 94 -6.57 18.53 -6.31
N THR A 95 -6.89 18.70 -7.58
CA THR A 95 -8.07 18.13 -8.24
C THR A 95 -7.73 17.08 -9.28
N ASP A 96 -6.45 16.85 -9.51
CA ASP A 96 -5.92 15.85 -10.43
C ASP A 96 -5.05 14.87 -9.62
N LEU A 97 -5.72 13.90 -9.01
CA LEU A 97 -5.10 12.88 -8.15
C LEU A 97 -5.59 11.50 -8.54
N SER A 98 -4.73 10.53 -8.33
CA SER A 98 -5.05 9.11 -8.40
C SER A 98 -4.87 8.46 -7.02
N LEU A 99 -5.72 7.49 -6.71
CA LEU A 99 -5.59 6.61 -5.55
C LEU A 99 -4.69 5.43 -5.93
N ARG A 100 -3.57 5.26 -5.25
CA ARG A 100 -2.64 4.16 -5.43
C ARG A 100 -2.67 3.24 -4.23
N LEU A 101 -2.94 1.97 -4.45
CA LEU A 101 -3.05 0.93 -3.44
C LEU A 101 -1.91 -0.09 -3.58
N MET A 102 -1.48 -0.63 -2.44
CA MET A 102 -0.49 -1.68 -2.35
C MET A 102 -1.11 -2.96 -1.80
N PHE A 103 -0.97 -4.06 -2.53
CA PHE A 103 -1.49 -5.39 -2.22
C PHE A 103 -0.37 -6.42 -2.16
N TRP A 104 -0.66 -7.57 -1.55
CA TRP A 104 0.18 -8.76 -1.63
C TRP A 104 -0.48 -9.83 -2.50
N GLY A 105 0.29 -10.44 -3.40
CA GLY A 105 -0.19 -11.54 -4.21
C GLY A 105 -0.31 -12.82 -3.37
N VAL A 106 -1.52 -13.36 -3.27
CA VAL A 106 -1.85 -14.49 -2.37
C VAL A 106 -2.35 -15.75 -3.04
N GLY A 107 -2.33 -15.82 -4.38
CA GLY A 107 -2.88 -16.96 -5.10
C GLY A 107 -4.39 -16.91 -5.33
N GLU A 108 -4.99 -18.05 -5.69
CA GLU A 108 -6.36 -18.11 -6.25
C GLU A 108 -7.48 -18.37 -5.24
N TRP A 109 -7.15 -18.69 -4.00
CA TRP A 109 -8.11 -19.26 -3.04
C TRP A 109 -8.87 -18.23 -2.20
N LYS A 110 -8.46 -16.96 -2.21
CA LYS A 110 -9.16 -15.89 -1.50
C LYS A 110 -10.04 -15.08 -2.46
N THR A 111 -11.23 -14.73 -2.01
CA THR A 111 -12.19 -13.91 -2.78
C THR A 111 -12.06 -12.45 -2.37
N HIS A 112 -11.32 -11.67 -3.15
CA HIS A 112 -11.09 -10.24 -2.93
C HIS A 112 -12.02 -9.43 -3.80
N GLU A 113 -13.18 -9.06 -3.25
CA GLU A 113 -14.17 -8.22 -3.92
C GLU A 113 -14.66 -7.11 -2.99
N PHE A 114 -14.48 -5.87 -3.38
CA PHE A 114 -14.81 -4.71 -2.57
C PHE A 114 -15.07 -3.46 -3.41
N ASP A 115 -15.68 -2.48 -2.79
CA ASP A 115 -15.90 -1.15 -3.35
C ASP A 115 -15.00 -0.12 -2.69
N ILE A 116 -14.59 0.87 -3.48
CA ILE A 116 -13.84 2.04 -3.02
C ILE A 116 -14.74 3.27 -3.20
N PHE A 117 -14.86 4.06 -2.13
CA PHE A 117 -15.62 5.31 -2.13
C PHE A 117 -14.72 6.48 -1.78
N ILE A 118 -15.05 7.65 -2.34
CA ILE A 118 -14.52 8.96 -1.97
C ILE A 118 -15.69 9.79 -1.44
N ASP A 119 -15.68 10.14 -0.14
CA ASP A 119 -16.77 10.86 0.53
C ASP A 119 -18.17 10.27 0.22
N ASP A 120 -18.29 8.94 0.38
CA ASP A 120 -19.50 8.14 0.11
C ASP A 120 -19.94 8.06 -1.37
N GLN A 121 -19.20 8.64 -2.32
CA GLN A 121 -19.40 8.43 -3.75
C GLN A 121 -18.55 7.24 -4.24
N LEU A 122 -19.16 6.31 -4.95
CA LEU A 122 -18.47 5.15 -5.50
C LEU A 122 -17.41 5.58 -6.52
N LEU A 123 -16.13 5.32 -6.21
CA LEU A 123 -15.04 5.49 -7.15
C LEU A 123 -14.98 4.30 -8.12
N THR A 124 -14.92 3.09 -7.58
CA THR A 124 -14.79 1.86 -8.37
C THR A 124 -15.11 0.62 -7.55
N SER A 125 -15.45 -0.47 -8.25
CA SER A 125 -15.58 -1.82 -7.69
C SER A 125 -14.41 -2.67 -8.14
N ILE A 126 -13.79 -3.37 -7.21
CA ILE A 126 -12.59 -4.18 -7.42
C ILE A 126 -12.93 -5.66 -7.29
N ASN A 127 -12.40 -6.46 -8.20
CA ASN A 127 -12.33 -7.91 -8.04
C ASN A 127 -10.89 -8.36 -8.32
N ASN A 128 -10.16 -8.62 -7.24
CA ASN A 128 -8.78 -9.11 -7.28
C ASN A 128 -8.67 -10.62 -7.03
N THR A 129 -9.78 -11.34 -7.06
CA THR A 129 -9.81 -12.80 -6.88
C THR A 129 -8.97 -13.48 -7.96
N GLY A 130 -7.91 -14.19 -7.52
CA GLY A 130 -7.00 -14.88 -8.43
C GLY A 130 -6.14 -14.00 -9.33
N LYS A 131 -6.22 -12.67 -9.22
CA LYS A 131 -5.49 -11.73 -10.09
C LYS A 131 -3.97 -11.75 -9.86
N TYR A 132 -3.56 -11.88 -8.61
CA TYR A 132 -2.14 -11.82 -8.21
C TYR A 132 -1.69 -13.14 -7.62
N ARG A 133 -1.04 -13.98 -8.43
CA ARG A 133 -0.65 -15.35 -8.08
C ARG A 133 0.78 -15.49 -7.56
N ILE A 134 1.59 -14.45 -7.68
CA ILE A 134 2.99 -14.46 -7.27
C ILE A 134 3.12 -13.70 -5.94
N SER A 135 3.77 -14.32 -4.96
CA SER A 135 4.00 -13.76 -3.62
C SER A 135 4.97 -12.56 -3.68
N GLN A 136 4.47 -11.42 -4.05
CA GLN A 136 5.18 -10.14 -4.10
C GLN A 136 4.19 -8.98 -3.97
N PHE A 137 4.68 -7.80 -3.59
CA PHE A 137 3.86 -6.60 -3.56
C PHE A 137 3.43 -6.19 -4.97
N LYS A 138 2.16 -5.80 -5.08
CA LYS A 138 1.51 -5.33 -6.30
C LYS A 138 0.86 -3.98 -6.03
N TYR A 139 0.80 -3.17 -7.07
CA TYR A 139 0.23 -1.84 -6.98
C TYR A 139 -0.86 -1.66 -8.02
N GLU A 140 -1.96 -1.05 -7.62
CA GLU A 140 -3.01 -0.58 -8.51
C GLU A 140 -3.23 0.91 -8.33
N THR A 141 -3.56 1.59 -9.40
CA THR A 141 -3.79 3.04 -9.41
C THR A 141 -5.13 3.31 -10.07
N PHE A 142 -5.94 4.14 -9.43
CA PHE A 142 -7.30 4.50 -9.85
C PHE A 142 -7.38 6.02 -9.93
N ASP A 143 -7.69 6.55 -11.10
CA ASP A 143 -7.87 7.98 -11.27
C ASP A 143 -9.12 8.44 -10.54
N ILE A 144 -9.02 9.53 -9.78
CA ILE A 144 -10.15 10.09 -9.05
C ILE A 144 -10.76 11.20 -9.93
N PRO A 145 -12.05 11.09 -10.29
CA PRO A 145 -12.73 12.16 -11.03
C PRO A 145 -12.59 13.53 -10.35
N THR A 146 -12.32 14.56 -11.13
CA THR A 146 -12.05 15.92 -10.64
C THR A 146 -13.19 16.47 -9.80
N ASP A 147 -14.45 16.14 -10.13
CA ASP A 147 -15.65 16.55 -9.40
C ASP A 147 -15.70 15.98 -7.97
N MET A 148 -15.12 14.80 -7.74
CA MET A 148 -14.99 14.22 -6.39
C MET A 148 -13.99 14.98 -5.51
N LEU A 149 -13.05 15.72 -6.10
CA LEU A 149 -11.99 16.45 -5.39
C LEU A 149 -12.20 17.97 -5.35
N GLN A 150 -13.02 18.51 -6.24
CA GLN A 150 -13.17 19.94 -6.43
C GLN A 150 -13.60 20.68 -5.14
N GLY A 151 -12.82 21.68 -4.75
CA GLY A 151 -13.07 22.50 -3.56
C GLY A 151 -12.74 21.83 -2.23
N LYS A 152 -12.12 20.65 -2.25
CA LYS A 152 -11.79 19.89 -1.05
C LYS A 152 -10.29 19.89 -0.77
N THR A 153 -9.93 20.06 0.50
CA THR A 153 -8.56 19.92 0.99
C THR A 153 -8.31 18.54 1.60
N GLN A 154 -9.39 17.82 1.90
CA GLN A 154 -9.38 16.46 2.45
C GLN A 154 -10.52 15.66 1.82
N VAL A 155 -10.37 14.36 1.73
CA VAL A 155 -11.41 13.42 1.33
C VAL A 155 -11.33 12.15 2.18
N ARG A 156 -12.46 11.51 2.43
CA ARG A 156 -12.50 10.20 3.07
C ARG A 156 -12.46 9.09 2.03
N VAL A 157 -11.38 8.34 2.03
CA VAL A 157 -11.23 7.13 1.22
C VAL A 157 -11.73 5.94 2.05
N LYS A 158 -12.77 5.25 1.56
CA LYS A 158 -13.44 4.16 2.26
C LYS A 158 -13.43 2.89 1.42
N PHE A 159 -13.09 1.79 2.06
CA PHE A 159 -13.04 0.46 1.46
C PHE A 159 -14.12 -0.40 2.10
N VAL A 160 -15.01 -0.98 1.30
CA VAL A 160 -16.15 -1.77 1.77
C VAL A 160 -16.11 -3.15 1.12
N ALA A 161 -16.00 -4.21 1.91
CA ALA A 161 -16.06 -5.57 1.41
C ALA A 161 -17.45 -5.88 0.81
N LYS A 162 -17.50 -6.67 -0.26
CA LYS A 162 -18.79 -7.21 -0.72
C LYS A 162 -19.30 -8.26 0.28
N PRO A 163 -20.62 -8.52 0.33
CA PRO A 163 -21.19 -9.61 1.14
C PRO A 163 -20.49 -10.94 0.85
N HIS A 164 -20.09 -11.66 1.91
CA HIS A 164 -19.35 -12.92 1.85
C HIS A 164 -18.00 -12.87 1.14
N LYS A 165 -17.42 -11.68 1.01
CA LYS A 165 -16.12 -11.42 0.40
C LYS A 165 -15.20 -10.70 1.40
N GLN A 166 -13.97 -10.47 1.00
CA GLN A 166 -12.99 -9.68 1.75
C GLN A 166 -12.36 -8.63 0.84
N ILE A 167 -11.87 -7.56 1.43
CA ILE A 167 -11.08 -6.54 0.72
C ILE A 167 -9.76 -7.17 0.29
N GLY A 168 -9.22 -8.04 1.14
CA GLY A 168 -7.85 -8.49 1.07
C GLY A 168 -6.92 -7.51 1.77
N GLU A 169 -5.71 -7.96 2.01
CA GLU A 169 -4.74 -7.18 2.75
C GLU A 169 -4.31 -5.94 1.94
N ILE A 170 -4.74 -4.74 2.37
CA ILE A 170 -4.23 -3.46 1.86
C ILE A 170 -3.05 -3.03 2.74
N TYR A 171 -1.87 -2.89 2.16
CA TYR A 171 -0.63 -2.54 2.86
C TYR A 171 -0.36 -1.04 2.87
N GLY A 172 -0.77 -0.33 1.85
CA GLY A 172 -0.58 1.10 1.75
C GLY A 172 -1.59 1.77 0.85
N VAL A 173 -1.95 2.99 1.22
CA VAL A 173 -2.87 3.86 0.50
C VAL A 173 -2.17 5.18 0.23
N ARG A 174 -2.16 5.65 -1.01
CA ARG A 174 -1.55 6.93 -1.39
C ARG A 174 -2.46 7.74 -2.30
N LEU A 175 -2.48 9.04 -2.10
CA LEU A 175 -2.95 10.01 -3.10
C LEU A 175 -1.74 10.54 -3.85
N VAL A 176 -1.72 10.38 -5.17
CA VAL A 176 -0.58 10.71 -6.01
C VAL A 176 -1.00 11.63 -7.17
N LYS A 177 -0.14 12.59 -7.52
CA LYS A 177 -0.29 13.37 -8.75
C LYS A 177 0.04 12.51 -9.98
N PRO A 178 -0.45 12.86 -11.17
CA PRO A 178 -0.07 12.20 -12.40
C PRO A 178 1.46 12.14 -12.57
N ALA A 179 1.94 11.16 -13.32
CA ALA A 179 3.33 11.16 -13.78
C ALA A 179 3.48 12.25 -14.85
N THR A 180 4.38 13.17 -14.61
CA THR A 180 4.81 14.16 -15.62
C THR A 180 5.68 13.52 -16.68
#